data_76c269899967a73d87da178b02cafe08
#
_entry.id   76c269899967a73d87da178b02cafe08
#
_cell.length_a   1.000
_cell.length_b   1.000
_cell.length_c   1.000
_cell.angle_alpha   90.00
_cell.angle_beta   90.00
_cell.angle_gamma   90.00
#
_symmetry.space_group_name_H-M   'P 1'
#
loop_
_entity.id
_entity.type
_entity.pdbx_description
1 polymer ?
#
loop_
_entity_poly.entity_id
_entity_poly.type
_entity_poly.pdbx_seq_one_letter_code
_entity_poly.pdbx_strand_id
1 'polypeptide(L)'
;SAGARKYAGEAFLRHLVLAAVESYPHIPVVLHQDHGASPVVCQRSIRSGFTSVMMDGSLREDMKTPAPYDYNVDTTRRVVEMAHAVGVSVEGE
;
A
#
# COMPACT_ATOMS: atom_id res chain seq x y z
N SER A 1 -2.78 2.73 7.39
CA SER A 1 -3.51 1.46 7.47
C SER A 1 -4.83 1.49 6.72
N ALA A 2 -5.41 0.32 6.46
CA ALA A 2 -6.73 0.20 5.83
C ALA A 2 -7.84 0.86 6.66
N GLY A 3 -7.77 0.73 7.99
CA GLY A 3 -8.71 1.36 8.92
C GLY A 3 -8.68 2.88 8.85
N ALA A 4 -7.50 3.47 8.82
CA ALA A 4 -7.35 4.92 8.71
C ALA A 4 -7.91 5.45 7.39
N ARG A 5 -7.64 4.75 6.26
CA ARG A 5 -8.19 5.12 4.94
C ARG A 5 -9.70 5.04 4.89
N LYS A 6 -10.29 4.02 5.52
CA LYS A 6 -11.74 3.86 5.62
C LYS A 6 -12.38 4.95 6.47
N TYR A 7 -11.73 5.33 7.56
CA TYR A 7 -12.23 6.35 8.49
C TYR A 7 -12.11 7.77 7.93
N ALA A 8 -10.91 8.17 7.53
CA ALA A 8 -10.61 9.56 7.15
C ALA A 8 -10.72 9.84 5.64
N GLY A 9 -10.65 8.78 4.83
CA GLY A 9 -10.57 8.91 3.38
C GLY A 9 -9.14 9.07 2.88
N GLU A 10 -8.90 8.53 1.69
CA GLU A 10 -7.58 8.48 1.07
C GLU A 10 -7.04 9.88 0.72
N ALA A 11 -7.90 10.73 0.15
CA ALA A 11 -7.53 12.09 -0.21
C ALA A 11 -7.11 12.92 1.01
N PHE A 12 -7.86 12.83 2.10
CA PHE A 12 -7.54 13.55 3.33
C PHE A 12 -6.17 13.11 3.89
N LEU A 13 -5.93 11.81 4.01
CA LEU A 13 -4.66 11.28 4.51
C LEU A 13 -3.48 11.66 3.62
N ARG A 14 -3.67 11.62 2.30
CA ARG A 14 -2.64 12.05 1.35
C ARG A 14 -2.25 13.50 1.57
N HIS A 15 -3.21 14.40 1.62
CA HIS A 15 -2.95 15.82 1.84
C HIS A 15 -2.37 16.12 3.22
N LEU A 16 -2.78 15.38 4.26
CA LEU A 16 -2.20 15.49 5.59
C LEU A 16 -0.69 15.18 5.58
N VAL A 17 -0.31 14.09 4.93
CA VAL A 17 1.11 13.71 4.81
C VAL A 17 1.88 14.70 3.95
N LEU A 18 1.33 15.15 2.83
CA LEU A 18 1.97 16.17 1.97
C LEU A 18 2.17 17.48 2.71
N ALA A 19 1.20 17.91 3.52
CA ALA A 19 1.32 19.11 4.34
C ALA A 19 2.45 18.95 5.39
N ALA A 20 2.58 17.79 6.00
CA ALA A 20 3.67 17.51 6.95
C ALA A 20 5.05 17.54 6.25
N VAL A 21 5.16 16.93 5.08
CA VAL A 21 6.40 16.95 4.28
C VAL A 21 6.79 18.36 3.88
N GLU A 22 5.82 19.18 3.48
CA GLU A 22 6.04 20.59 3.12
C GLU A 22 6.46 21.42 4.33
N SER A 23 5.87 21.17 5.50
CA SER A 23 6.18 21.89 6.74
C SER A 23 7.55 21.51 7.33
N TYR A 24 8.00 20.27 7.09
CA TYR A 24 9.24 19.71 7.64
C TYR A 24 10.12 19.10 6.52
N PRO A 25 10.57 19.90 5.55
CA PRO A 25 11.23 19.38 4.34
C PRO A 25 12.61 18.74 4.59
N HIS A 26 13.17 18.92 5.76
CA HIS A 26 14.46 18.35 6.19
C HIS A 26 14.32 16.94 6.80
N ILE A 27 13.10 16.47 7.02
CA ILE A 27 12.85 15.12 7.57
C ILE A 27 12.56 14.17 6.42
N PRO A 28 13.35 13.10 6.23
CA PRO A 28 13.03 12.05 5.26
C PRO A 28 11.73 11.34 5.66
N VAL A 29 10.78 11.24 4.73
CA VAL A 29 9.46 10.64 4.97
C VAL A 29 9.16 9.63 3.88
N VAL A 30 8.61 8.49 4.27
CA VAL A 30 7.97 7.53 3.35
C VAL A 30 6.47 7.55 3.57
N LEU A 31 5.72 7.37 2.50
CA LEU A 31 4.27 7.18 2.57
C LEU A 31 3.99 5.71 2.22
N HIS A 32 3.76 4.91 3.26
CA HIS A 32 3.56 3.47 3.14
C HIS A 32 2.10 3.07 3.27
N GLN A 33 1.64 2.22 2.35
CA GLN A 33 0.33 1.58 2.46
C GLN A 33 0.50 0.21 3.09
N ASP A 34 0.00 0.09 4.29
CA ASP A 34 0.01 -1.08 5.15
C ASP A 34 -1.20 -1.99 4.87
N HIS A 35 -1.00 -3.30 4.89
CA HIS A 35 -2.01 -4.35 4.67
C HIS A 35 -2.94 -4.11 3.46
N GLY A 36 -2.40 -4.20 2.26
CA GLY A 36 -3.19 -4.20 1.02
C GLY A 36 -3.88 -5.53 0.81
N ALA A 37 -5.21 -5.53 0.80
CA ALA A 37 -6.02 -6.73 0.65
C ALA A 37 -5.99 -7.34 -0.76
N SER A 38 -5.55 -6.59 -1.75
CA SER A 38 -5.50 -7.02 -3.15
C SER A 38 -4.54 -6.17 -3.98
N PRO A 39 -4.09 -6.66 -5.15
CA PRO A 39 -3.29 -5.86 -6.07
C PRO A 39 -3.96 -4.53 -6.47
N VAL A 40 -5.29 -4.51 -6.57
CA VAL A 40 -6.05 -3.27 -6.88
C VAL A 40 -5.89 -2.22 -5.78
N VAL A 41 -5.91 -2.62 -4.52
CA VAL A 41 -5.67 -1.71 -3.39
C VAL A 41 -4.26 -1.12 -3.45
N CYS A 42 -3.25 -1.95 -3.71
CA CYS A 42 -1.87 -1.50 -3.88
C CYS A 42 -1.73 -0.53 -5.07
N GLN A 43 -2.34 -0.84 -6.20
CA GLN A 43 -2.33 0.02 -7.38
C GLN A 43 -2.94 1.41 -7.09
N ARG A 44 -4.06 1.45 -6.40
CA ARG A 44 -4.69 2.72 -5.99
C ARG A 44 -3.76 3.56 -5.12
N SER A 45 -3.08 2.93 -4.16
CA SER A 45 -2.12 3.61 -3.30
C SER A 45 -0.95 4.17 -4.11
N ILE A 46 -0.40 3.40 -5.04
CA ILE A 46 0.66 3.86 -5.96
C ILE A 46 0.20 5.08 -6.75
N ARG A 47 -1.01 5.04 -7.32
CA ARG A 47 -1.59 6.16 -8.07
C ARG A 47 -1.83 7.39 -7.21
N SER A 48 -2.05 7.21 -5.91
CA SER A 48 -2.21 8.30 -4.94
C SER A 48 -0.88 8.88 -4.44
N GLY A 49 0.26 8.36 -4.91
CA GLY A 49 1.58 8.88 -4.55
C GLY A 49 2.25 8.18 -3.38
N PHE A 50 1.77 7.02 -2.97
CA PHE A 50 2.47 6.20 -1.97
C PHE A 50 3.81 5.73 -2.52
N THR A 51 4.85 5.81 -1.70
CA THR A 51 6.22 5.46 -2.08
C THR A 51 6.58 4.01 -1.76
N SER A 52 5.70 3.33 -1.02
CA SER A 52 5.84 1.94 -0.62
C SER A 52 4.46 1.34 -0.38
N VAL A 53 4.28 0.08 -0.72
CA VAL A 53 3.03 -0.65 -0.51
C VAL A 53 3.30 -2.03 0.07
N MET A 54 2.37 -2.54 0.87
CA MET A 54 2.39 -3.91 1.37
C MET A 54 1.25 -4.71 0.74
N MET A 55 1.59 -5.84 0.12
CA MET A 55 0.61 -6.83 -0.31
C MET A 55 0.47 -7.90 0.77
N ASP A 56 -0.66 -7.92 1.45
CA ASP A 56 -0.97 -8.98 2.41
C ASP A 56 -1.62 -10.15 1.67
N GLY A 57 -0.79 -11.09 1.26
CA GLY A 57 -1.21 -12.31 0.58
C GLY A 57 -1.49 -13.48 1.52
N SER A 58 -1.34 -13.29 2.83
CA SER A 58 -1.62 -14.31 3.85
C SER A 58 -3.11 -14.59 3.99
N LEU A 59 -3.93 -13.60 3.67
CA LEU A 59 -5.37 -13.68 3.67
C LEU A 59 -5.93 -13.42 2.26
N ARG A 60 -7.14 -13.93 2.00
CA ARG A 60 -7.88 -13.57 0.80
C ARG A 60 -8.38 -12.12 0.90
N GLU A 61 -8.96 -11.60 -0.18
CA GLU A 61 -9.43 -10.20 -0.26
C GLU A 61 -10.46 -9.81 0.81
N ASP A 62 -11.13 -10.79 1.42
CA ASP A 62 -12.03 -10.56 2.54
C ASP A 62 -11.31 -10.22 3.85
N MET A 63 -9.98 -10.32 3.88
CA MET A 63 -9.10 -10.09 5.03
C MET A 63 -9.44 -10.96 6.25
N LYS A 64 -9.98 -12.16 6.01
CA LYS A 64 -10.40 -13.12 7.05
C LYS A 64 -10.01 -14.55 6.71
N THR A 65 -10.21 -14.98 5.48
CA THR A 65 -9.97 -16.35 5.04
C THR A 65 -8.49 -16.54 4.74
N PRO A 66 -7.80 -17.47 5.42
CA PRO A 66 -6.41 -17.78 5.12
C PRO A 66 -6.23 -18.17 3.65
N ALA A 67 -5.23 -17.62 3.01
CA ALA A 67 -4.92 -17.90 1.63
C ALA A 67 -3.83 -18.98 1.52
N PRO A 68 -3.85 -19.82 0.46
CA PRO A 68 -2.76 -20.76 0.21
C PRO A 68 -1.50 -20.03 -0.23
N TYR A 69 -0.36 -20.67 -0.04
CA TYR A 69 0.96 -20.14 -0.40
C TYR A 69 1.04 -19.65 -1.85
N ASP A 70 0.50 -20.43 -2.79
CA ASP A 70 0.52 -20.08 -4.22
C ASP A 70 -0.23 -18.77 -4.52
N TYR A 71 -1.34 -18.54 -3.84
CA TYR A 71 -2.09 -17.29 -3.94
C TYR A 71 -1.24 -16.11 -3.44
N ASN A 72 -0.57 -16.28 -2.29
CA ASN A 72 0.30 -15.26 -1.72
C ASN A 72 1.43 -14.89 -2.69
N VAL A 73 2.14 -15.91 -3.20
CA VAL A 73 3.23 -15.71 -4.17
C VAL A 73 2.73 -14.99 -5.42
N ASP A 74 1.60 -15.40 -5.99
CA ASP A 74 1.06 -14.83 -7.23
C ASP A 74 0.62 -13.37 -7.06
N THR A 75 -0.14 -13.07 -6.00
CA THR A 75 -0.62 -11.70 -5.73
C THR A 75 0.53 -10.76 -5.41
N THR A 76 1.50 -11.20 -4.61
CA THR A 76 2.68 -10.42 -4.28
C THR A 76 3.53 -10.14 -5.52
N ARG A 77 3.73 -11.15 -6.38
CA ARG A 77 4.46 -10.98 -7.65
C ARG A 77 3.81 -9.91 -8.53
N ARG A 78 2.49 -9.93 -8.70
CA ARG A 78 1.76 -8.92 -9.47
C ARG A 78 1.99 -7.50 -8.93
N VAL A 79 1.97 -7.36 -7.62
CA VAL A 79 2.22 -6.05 -6.98
C VAL A 79 3.67 -5.62 -7.20
N VAL A 80 4.63 -6.53 -7.06
CA VAL A 80 6.06 -6.25 -7.31
C VAL A 80 6.29 -5.76 -8.75
N GLU A 81 5.75 -6.47 -9.74
CA GLU A 81 5.89 -6.08 -11.15
C GLU A 81 5.34 -4.68 -11.41
N MET A 82 4.16 -4.39 -10.90
CA MET A 82 3.49 -3.09 -11.06
C MET A 82 4.24 -1.96 -10.32
N ALA A 83 4.62 -2.21 -9.07
CA ALA A 83 5.24 -1.20 -8.21
C ALA A 83 6.67 -0.88 -8.65
N HIS A 84 7.48 -1.88 -8.95
CA HIS A 84 8.86 -1.69 -9.38
C HIS A 84 8.94 -0.96 -10.72
N ALA A 85 7.96 -1.13 -11.61
CA ALA A 85 7.90 -0.39 -12.87
C ALA A 85 7.85 1.14 -12.70
N VAL A 86 7.41 1.62 -11.54
CA VAL A 86 7.31 3.04 -11.20
C VAL A 86 8.13 3.44 -9.98
N GLY A 87 9.10 2.59 -9.56
CA GLY A 87 10.03 2.89 -8.48
C GLY A 87 9.45 2.84 -7.07
N VAL A 88 8.35 2.11 -6.87
CA VAL A 88 7.70 1.92 -5.57
C VAL A 88 8.16 0.61 -4.93
N SER A 89 8.53 0.64 -3.66
CA SER A 89 8.93 -0.55 -2.90
C SER A 89 7.74 -1.40 -2.49
N VAL A 90 7.96 -2.71 -2.35
CA VAL A 90 6.90 -3.66 -1.97
C VAL A 90 7.34 -4.47 -0.75
N GLU A 91 6.47 -4.54 0.22
CA GLU A 91 6.49 -5.49 1.32
C GLU A 91 5.48 -6.61 1.04
N GLY A 92 5.82 -7.83 1.41
CA GLY A 92 4.92 -9.01 1.31
C GLY A 92 4.72 -9.66 2.67
N GLU A 93 3.51 -10.14 2.92
CA GLU A 93 3.17 -10.95 4.11
C GLU A 93 2.44 -12.23 3.72
#